data_bd203dbe85cf2a316b416be27a2e8b41
#
_entry.id   bd203dbe85cf2a316b416be27a2e8b41
#
_cell.length_a   1.000
_cell.length_b   1.000
_cell.length_c   1.000
_cell.angle_alpha   90.00
_cell.angle_beta   90.00
_cell.angle_gamma   90.00
#
_symmetry.space_group_name_H-M   'P 1'
#
loop_
_entity.id
_entity.type
_entity.pdbx_description
1 polymer ?
#
loop_
_entity_poly.entity_id
_entity_poly.type
_entity_poly.pdbx_seq_one_letter_code
_entity_poly.pdbx_strand_id
1 'polypeptide(L)' 'YPYEKDGTVFGNYERKLPRQRRGYYTEYTVRTPQVRSRGARRIIAGGRDGRPTEFYYTDDHYQTFRRIEFP' A
#
# COMPACT_ATOMS: atom_id res chain seq x y z
N TYR A 1 -3.02 14.52 0.95
CA TYR A 1 -3.70 13.35 0.35
C TYR A 1 -5.19 13.39 0.68
N PRO A 2 -6.06 12.85 -0.21
CA PRO A 2 -7.51 12.93 0.00
C PRO A 2 -8.03 12.10 1.16
N TYR A 3 -7.28 11.12 1.63
CA TYR A 3 -7.63 10.32 2.78
C TYR A 3 -6.57 10.48 3.87
N GLU A 4 -7.04 10.58 5.10
CA GLU A 4 -6.20 10.90 6.24
C GLU A 4 -5.04 9.90 6.46
N LYS A 5 -5.28 8.63 6.18
CA LYS A 5 -4.27 7.59 6.36
C LYS A 5 -3.33 7.41 5.18
N ASP A 6 -3.57 8.10 4.07
CA ASP A 6 -2.69 7.97 2.91
C ASP A 6 -1.30 8.53 3.22
N GLY A 7 -0.27 7.79 2.82
CA GLY A 7 1.11 8.14 3.10
C GLY A 7 1.61 7.68 4.46
N THR A 8 0.79 7.02 5.27
CA THR A 8 1.24 6.51 6.57
C THR A 8 2.00 5.20 6.41
N VAL A 9 2.78 4.87 7.42
CA VAL A 9 3.57 3.63 7.42
C VAL A 9 2.66 2.41 7.44
N PHE A 10 2.91 1.46 6.54
CA PHE A 10 2.26 0.16 6.53
C PHE A 10 3.17 -0.82 7.28
N GLY A 11 2.66 -1.43 8.34
CA GLY A 11 3.50 -2.22 9.25
C GLY A 11 3.87 -3.61 8.76
N ASN A 12 3.13 -4.16 7.78
CA ASN A 12 3.37 -5.51 7.26
C ASN A 12 3.39 -6.57 8.38
N TYR A 13 2.50 -6.43 9.36
CA TYR A 13 2.51 -7.29 10.54
C TYR A 13 2.22 -8.76 10.23
N GLU A 14 1.45 -9.02 9.19
CA GLU A 14 1.15 -10.37 8.76
C GLU A 14 2.21 -10.95 7.83
N ARG A 15 3.23 -10.17 7.50
CA ARG A 15 4.38 -10.58 6.68
C ARG A 15 4.00 -11.12 5.32
N LYS A 16 2.95 -10.60 4.74
CA LYS A 16 2.53 -11.00 3.38
C LYS A 16 3.40 -10.40 2.29
N LEU A 17 4.09 -9.30 2.60
CA LEU A 17 5.13 -8.70 1.76
C LEU A 17 6.51 -9.07 2.31
N PRO A 18 7.57 -8.97 1.51
CA PRO A 18 8.92 -9.22 2.01
C PRO A 18 9.22 -8.39 3.23
N ARG A 19 9.83 -9.01 4.23
CA ARG A 19 10.15 -8.34 5.48
C ARG A 19 11.18 -7.24 5.26
N GLN A 20 10.86 -6.06 5.73
CA GLN A 20 11.72 -4.89 5.63
C GLN A 20 11.70 -4.11 6.94
N ARG A 21 12.61 -3.19 7.06
CA ARG A 21 12.73 -2.29 8.17
C ARG A 21 11.45 -1.45 8.32
N ARG A 22 11.05 -1.15 9.55
CA ARG A 22 9.89 -0.28 9.78
C ARG A 22 10.07 1.06 9.07
N GLY A 23 8.99 1.50 8.42
CA GLY A 23 9.02 2.71 7.62
C GLY A 23 9.34 2.48 6.15
N TYR A 24 9.72 1.25 5.79
CA TYR A 24 9.98 0.91 4.40
C TYR A 24 8.72 0.99 3.52
N TYR A 25 7.59 0.54 4.05
CA TYR A 25 6.32 0.54 3.32
C TYR A 25 5.42 1.68 3.77
N THR A 26 4.76 2.31 2.80
CA THR A 26 3.71 3.30 3.04
C THR A 26 2.45 2.89 2.28
N GLU A 27 1.28 3.25 2.80
CA GLU A 27 0.01 2.84 2.21
C GLU A 27 -0.73 4.03 1.59
N TYR A 28 -1.46 3.73 0.52
CA TYR A 28 -2.29 4.72 -0.18
C TYR A 28 -3.60 4.09 -0.60
N THR A 29 -4.67 4.87 -0.52
CA THR A 29 -5.99 4.41 -0.95
C THR A 29 -6.10 4.50 -2.47
N VAL A 30 -6.62 3.43 -3.08
CA VAL A 30 -7.07 3.47 -4.46
C VAL A 30 -8.57 3.66 -4.44
N ARG A 31 -9.04 4.77 -4.99
CA ARG A 31 -10.44 5.11 -4.97
C ARG A 31 -11.29 4.08 -5.70
N THR A 32 -12.37 3.63 -5.07
CA THR A 32 -13.34 2.75 -5.69
C THR A 32 -14.49 3.62 -6.21
N PRO A 33 -14.75 3.65 -7.53
CA PRO A 33 -15.84 4.47 -8.08
C PRO A 33 -17.18 4.11 -7.44
N GLN A 34 -18.01 5.14 -7.20
CA GLN A 34 -19.36 4.99 -6.65
C GLN A 34 -19.43 4.49 -5.21
N VAL A 35 -18.30 4.37 -4.54
CA VAL A 35 -18.23 4.01 -3.12
C VAL A 35 -17.78 5.24 -2.34
N ARG A 36 -18.56 5.62 -1.31
CA ARG A 36 -18.24 6.81 -0.50
C ARG A 36 -17.10 6.57 0.49
N SER A 37 -16.98 5.36 0.99
CA SER A 37 -15.91 4.99 1.90
C SER A 37 -14.60 4.80 1.14
N ARG A 38 -13.50 4.58 1.89
CA ARG A 38 -12.20 4.25 1.28
C ARG A 38 -12.26 3.00 0.42
N GLY A 39 -13.18 2.07 0.72
CA GLY A 39 -13.20 0.77 0.07
C GLY A 39 -12.03 -0.09 0.53
N ALA A 40 -11.77 -1.17 -0.22
CA ALA A 40 -10.76 -2.16 0.15
C ALA A 40 -9.47 -2.08 -0.68
N ARG A 41 -9.42 -1.18 -1.65
CA ARG A 41 -8.28 -1.09 -2.57
C ARG A 41 -7.16 -0.22 -1.99
N ARG A 42 -5.92 -0.73 -2.06
CA ARG A 42 -4.74 0.01 -1.58
C ARG A 42 -3.56 -0.22 -2.49
N ILE A 43 -2.66 0.75 -2.50
CA ILE A 43 -1.31 0.59 -3.05
C ILE A 43 -0.35 0.72 -1.88
N ILE A 44 0.62 -0.17 -1.82
CA ILE A 44 1.71 -0.11 -0.88
C ILE A 44 2.97 0.24 -1.66
N ALA A 45 3.61 1.34 -1.28
CA ALA A 45 4.89 1.74 -1.85
C ALA A 45 6.00 1.29 -0.91
N GLY A 46 7.04 0.70 -1.45
CA GLY A 46 8.19 0.25 -0.67
C GLY A 46 9.48 0.87 -1.18
N GLY A 47 10.33 1.31 -0.27
CA GLY A 47 11.61 1.89 -0.62
C GLY A 47 12.32 2.45 0.58
N ARG A 48 13.61 2.75 0.42
CA ARG A 48 14.45 3.32 1.46
C ARG A 48 14.40 4.84 1.42
N ASP A 49 14.45 5.47 2.58
CA ASP A 49 14.63 6.91 2.72
C ASP A 49 13.58 7.72 1.95
N GLY A 50 12.34 7.24 1.95
CA GLY A 50 11.25 7.93 1.26
C GLY A 50 11.33 7.87 -0.25
N ARG A 51 12.15 6.97 -0.82
CA ARG A 51 12.31 6.80 -2.27
C ARG A 51 11.70 5.47 -2.70
N PRO A 52 10.42 5.44 -3.11
CA PRO A 52 9.79 4.19 -3.49
C PRO A 52 10.45 3.58 -4.72
N THR A 53 10.73 2.28 -4.64
CA THR A 53 11.32 1.51 -5.73
C THR A 53 10.47 0.32 -6.13
N GLU A 54 9.45 -0.01 -5.32
CA GLU A 54 8.55 -1.11 -5.61
C GLU A 54 7.16 -0.77 -5.13
N PHE A 55 6.16 -1.37 -5.77
CA PHE A 55 4.76 -1.09 -5.48
C PHE A 55 3.96 -2.39 -5.50
N TYR A 56 2.99 -2.48 -4.61
CA TYR A 56 2.09 -3.62 -4.50
C TYR A 56 0.65 -3.13 -4.48
N TYR A 57 -0.23 -3.92 -5.05
CA TYR A 57 -1.66 -3.64 -5.07
C TYR A 57 -2.43 -4.69 -4.30
N THR A 58 -3.43 -4.26 -3.55
CA THR A 58 -4.40 -5.14 -2.91
C THR A 58 -5.81 -4.61 -3.17
N ASP A 59 -6.75 -5.51 -3.41
CA ASP A 59 -8.15 -5.17 -3.56
C ASP A 59 -9.03 -5.83 -2.49
N ASP A 60 -8.44 -6.50 -1.53
CA ASP A 60 -9.13 -7.23 -0.46
C ASP A 60 -8.70 -6.78 0.93
N HIS A 61 -8.31 -5.54 1.06
CA HIS A 61 -7.91 -4.92 2.32
C HIS A 61 -6.76 -5.69 2.99
N TYR A 62 -5.66 -5.85 2.23
CA TYR A 62 -4.39 -6.41 2.70
C TYR A 62 -4.38 -7.93 2.91
N GLN A 63 -5.36 -8.66 2.39
CA GLN A 63 -5.35 -10.12 2.49
C GLN A 63 -4.39 -10.75 1.48
N THR A 64 -4.41 -10.25 0.25
CA THR A 64 -3.48 -10.67 -0.80
C THR A 64 -2.89 -9.46 -1.50
N PHE A 65 -1.71 -9.63 -2.07
CA PHE A 65 -1.00 -8.56 -2.77
C PHE A 65 -0.49 -9.04 -4.12
N ARG A 66 -0.45 -8.11 -5.08
CA ARG A 66 0.19 -8.32 -6.37
C ARG A 66 1.25 -7.24 -6.56
N ARG A 67 2.44 -7.64 -6.96
CA ARG A 67 3.46 -6.66 -7.29
C ARG A 67 3.09 -5.96 -8.59
N ILE A 68 3.19 -4.64 -8.61
CA ILE A 68 2.95 -3.85 -9.81
C ILE A 68 4.24 -3.80 -10.61
N GLU A 69 4.20 -4.33 -11.84
CA GLU A 69 5.34 -4.30 -12.73
C GLU A 69 5.22 -3.10 -13.67
N PHE A 70 6.32 -2.39 -13.86
CA PHE A 70 6.38 -1.28 -14.80
C PHE A 70 7.22 -1.67 -16.00
N PRO A 71 6.80 -1.25 -17.21
CA PRO A 71 7.59 -1.53 -18.41
C PRO A 71 8.95 -0.83 -18.41
#